data_0c625f58c78b9bd354c303d66822e770
#
_entry.id   0c625f58c78b9bd354c303d66822e770
#
_cell.length_a   1.000
_cell.length_b   1.000
_cell.length_c   1.000
_cell.angle_alpha   90.00
_cell.angle_beta   90.00
_cell.angle_gamma   90.00
#
_symmetry.space_group_name_H-M   'P 1'
#
loop_
_entity.id
_entity.type
_entity.pdbx_description
1 polymer ?
#
loop_
_entity_poly.entity_id
_entity_poly.type
_entity_poly.pdbx_seq_one_letter_code
_entity_poly.pdbx_strand_id
1 'polypeptide(L)'
;MYEIEKYVNVNIGGTALLLDLLTNTPHTVRRVVVAESRAIYGEGRYWSDDLNTYVYPLERPDETMARGDFEVKYPECTKPLRLVATTEDSAIHPNSVYGITKQVQGQLVHLVCKSIGVESVSFRYQNVYGPGQSLSNPYTGILSIFSTRIKNGNGINVFEDGRETRDFVYIDDVADATILGLEAEGVSGHAFNIGTGVATDVLTVANTLKKYYGIDVPVTVSGNYRLGDIRHNFADISQARR
;
A
#
# COMPACT_ATOMS: atom_id res chain seq x y z
N MET A 1 -18.63 1.37 -0.50
CA MET A 1 -19.23 0.05 -0.87
C MET A 1 -18.15 -0.77 -1.54
N TYR A 2 -18.02 -2.01 -1.17
CA TYR A 2 -16.95 -2.87 -1.66
C TYR A 2 -17.50 -3.74 -2.78
N GLU A 3 -16.90 -3.69 -3.97
CA GLU A 3 -17.20 -4.62 -5.07
C GLU A 3 -16.45 -5.95 -4.83
N ILE A 4 -16.86 -6.68 -3.78
CA ILE A 4 -16.15 -7.88 -3.29
C ILE A 4 -15.96 -8.91 -4.39
N GLU A 5 -17.06 -9.26 -5.10
CA GLU A 5 -17.02 -10.22 -6.19
C GLU A 5 -16.06 -9.81 -7.30
N LYS A 6 -16.07 -8.53 -7.68
CA LYS A 6 -15.18 -7.99 -8.71
C LYS A 6 -13.72 -8.10 -8.32
N TYR A 7 -13.36 -7.74 -7.07
CA TYR A 7 -11.99 -7.91 -6.59
C TYR A 7 -11.55 -9.38 -6.59
N VAL A 8 -12.40 -10.29 -6.15
CA VAL A 8 -12.10 -11.72 -6.13
C VAL A 8 -11.95 -12.25 -7.55
N ASN A 9 -12.90 -11.96 -8.43
CA ASN A 9 -12.89 -12.46 -9.80
C ASN A 9 -11.72 -11.92 -10.62
N VAL A 10 -11.42 -10.62 -10.50
CA VAL A 10 -10.32 -10.01 -11.25
C VAL A 10 -8.97 -10.40 -10.67
N ASN A 11 -8.76 -10.21 -9.38
CA ASN A 11 -7.45 -10.41 -8.78
C ASN A 11 -7.13 -11.90 -8.56
N ILE A 12 -8.02 -12.65 -7.92
CA ILE A 12 -7.77 -14.07 -7.62
C ILE A 12 -8.11 -14.92 -8.84
N GLY A 13 -9.32 -14.80 -9.39
CA GLY A 13 -9.79 -15.59 -10.52
C GLY A 13 -8.95 -15.37 -11.77
N GLY A 14 -8.65 -14.11 -12.13
CA GLY A 14 -7.78 -13.79 -13.26
C GLY A 14 -6.36 -14.34 -13.08
N THR A 15 -5.79 -14.25 -11.87
CA THR A 15 -4.48 -14.84 -11.57
C THR A 15 -4.53 -16.37 -11.68
N ALA A 16 -5.56 -17.03 -11.13
CA ALA A 16 -5.71 -18.47 -11.21
C ALA A 16 -5.81 -18.94 -12.67
N LEU A 17 -6.59 -18.24 -13.50
CA LEU A 17 -6.71 -18.55 -14.93
C LEU A 17 -5.37 -18.46 -15.66
N LEU A 18 -4.58 -17.42 -15.41
CA LEU A 18 -3.24 -17.29 -16.00
C LEU A 18 -2.30 -18.41 -15.55
N LEU A 19 -2.34 -18.78 -14.28
CA LEU A 19 -1.54 -19.87 -13.74
C LEU A 19 -1.97 -21.23 -14.26
N ASP A 20 -3.27 -21.47 -14.45
CA ASP A 20 -3.80 -22.68 -15.09
C ASP A 20 -3.30 -22.81 -16.54
N LEU A 21 -3.34 -21.73 -17.32
CA LEU A 21 -2.78 -21.72 -18.68
C LEU A 21 -1.28 -22.01 -18.65
N LEU A 22 -0.55 -21.37 -17.76
CA LEU A 22 0.89 -21.56 -17.62
C LEU A 22 1.24 -23.01 -17.23
N THR A 23 0.44 -23.64 -16.37
CA THR A 23 0.68 -25.00 -15.90
C THR A 23 0.31 -26.06 -16.96
N ASN A 24 -0.74 -25.82 -17.74
CA ASN A 24 -1.36 -26.86 -18.59
C ASN A 24 -1.06 -26.71 -20.09
N THR A 25 -0.29 -25.67 -20.48
CA THR A 25 0.08 -25.46 -21.89
C THR A 25 1.60 -25.33 -22.05
N PRO A 26 2.16 -25.75 -23.20
CA PRO A 26 3.58 -25.49 -23.51
C PRO A 26 3.86 -23.99 -23.53
N HIS A 27 4.93 -23.56 -22.86
CA HIS A 27 5.32 -22.15 -22.81
C HIS A 27 6.85 -21.98 -22.71
N THR A 28 7.31 -20.75 -22.93
CA THR A 28 8.72 -20.34 -22.78
C THR A 28 8.89 -19.30 -21.66
N VAL A 29 7.88 -19.12 -20.81
CA VAL A 29 7.93 -18.18 -19.69
C VAL A 29 8.97 -18.65 -18.69
N ARG A 30 9.91 -17.79 -18.37
CA ARG A 30 10.98 -18.05 -17.39
C ARG A 30 10.69 -17.46 -16.03
N ARG A 31 9.99 -16.32 -16.00
CA ARG A 31 9.70 -15.58 -14.75
C ARG A 31 8.33 -14.91 -14.79
N VAL A 32 7.65 -14.91 -13.67
CA VAL A 32 6.39 -14.18 -13.41
C VAL A 32 6.65 -13.12 -12.37
N VAL A 33 6.29 -11.88 -12.65
CA VAL A 33 6.28 -10.78 -11.69
C VAL A 33 4.84 -10.48 -11.31
N VAL A 34 4.56 -10.40 -10.02
CA VAL A 34 3.22 -10.08 -9.50
C VAL A 34 3.22 -8.76 -8.72
N ALA A 35 2.31 -7.88 -9.08
CA ALA A 35 2.04 -6.66 -8.35
C ALA A 35 1.19 -6.95 -7.12
N GLU A 36 1.81 -7.09 -5.96
CA GLU A 36 1.15 -7.05 -4.66
C GLU A 36 0.93 -5.60 -4.21
N SER A 37 0.64 -5.40 -2.95
CA SER A 37 0.36 -4.09 -2.39
C SER A 37 0.78 -4.02 -0.92
N ARG A 38 1.16 -2.84 -0.45
CA ARG A 38 1.33 -2.55 0.98
C ARG A 38 0.07 -2.85 1.81
N ALA A 39 -1.10 -2.91 1.18
CA ALA A 39 -2.37 -3.18 1.84
C ALA A 39 -2.44 -4.56 2.52
N ILE A 40 -1.51 -5.45 2.23
CA ILE A 40 -1.40 -6.75 2.90
C ILE A 40 -0.91 -6.63 4.34
N TYR A 41 -0.25 -5.52 4.70
CA TYR A 41 0.32 -5.30 6.03
C TYR A 41 -0.66 -4.70 7.06
N GLY A 42 -1.90 -4.38 6.66
CA GLY A 42 -2.83 -3.66 7.54
C GLY A 42 -2.24 -2.35 8.04
N GLU A 43 -2.26 -2.13 9.36
CA GLU A 43 -1.69 -0.92 10.00
C GLU A 43 -0.14 -0.89 9.96
N GLY A 44 0.52 -1.98 9.55
CA GLY A 44 1.97 -2.03 9.47
C GLY A 44 2.66 -2.36 10.78
N ARG A 45 3.94 -1.97 10.89
CA ARG A 45 4.83 -2.31 11.99
C ARG A 45 5.08 -1.11 12.90
N TYR A 46 5.01 -1.36 14.21
CA TYR A 46 5.30 -0.38 15.24
C TYR A 46 6.25 -0.96 16.29
N TRP A 47 6.95 -0.09 16.99
CA TRP A 47 7.72 -0.47 18.17
C TRP A 47 6.95 -0.11 19.44
N SER A 48 6.87 -1.03 20.39
CA SER A 48 6.31 -0.80 21.71
C SER A 48 7.41 -0.65 22.74
N ASP A 49 7.48 0.51 23.40
CA ASP A 49 8.41 0.74 24.52
C ASP A 49 7.97 0.00 25.80
N ASP A 50 6.68 -0.32 25.92
CA ASP A 50 6.19 -1.08 27.08
C ASP A 50 6.55 -2.57 26.97
N LEU A 51 6.46 -3.15 25.77
CA LEU A 51 6.76 -4.56 25.50
C LEU A 51 8.19 -4.80 25.03
N ASN A 52 8.93 -3.74 24.73
CA ASN A 52 10.29 -3.78 24.18
C ASN A 52 10.41 -4.70 22.95
N THR A 53 9.43 -4.59 22.02
CA THR A 53 9.37 -5.40 20.79
C THR A 53 8.58 -4.71 19.69
N TYR A 54 8.68 -5.26 18.48
CA TYR A 54 7.81 -4.88 17.37
C TYR A 54 6.41 -5.47 17.58
N VAL A 55 5.40 -4.66 17.29
CA VAL A 55 4.00 -5.03 17.37
C VAL A 55 3.28 -4.69 16.07
N TYR A 56 2.18 -5.36 15.80
CA TYR A 56 1.36 -5.22 14.61
C TYR A 56 -0.08 -4.94 15.02
N PRO A 57 -0.45 -3.66 15.16
CA PRO A 57 -1.79 -3.27 15.59
C PRO A 57 -2.87 -3.75 14.62
N LEU A 58 -4.00 -4.13 15.17
CA LEU A 58 -5.19 -4.43 14.39
C LEU A 58 -5.92 -3.14 13.98
N GLU A 59 -7.02 -3.30 13.27
CA GLU A 59 -7.89 -2.21 12.84
C GLU A 59 -8.32 -1.33 14.02
N ARG A 60 -8.33 -0.01 13.78
CA ARG A 60 -8.74 0.98 14.80
C ARG A 60 -10.26 0.91 15.04
N PRO A 61 -10.70 0.84 16.31
CA PRO A 61 -12.12 0.78 16.62
C PRO A 61 -12.87 2.05 16.22
N ASP A 62 -14.08 1.90 15.68
CA ASP A 62 -14.98 3.00 15.32
C ASP A 62 -15.21 3.98 16.47
N GLU A 63 -15.42 3.46 17.67
CA GLU A 63 -15.68 4.24 18.89
C GLU A 63 -14.54 5.20 19.27
N THR A 64 -13.28 4.83 19.01
CA THR A 64 -12.13 5.68 19.27
C THR A 64 -12.01 6.77 18.22
N MET A 65 -12.17 6.41 16.95
CA MET A 65 -12.13 7.36 15.84
C MET A 65 -13.28 8.37 15.89
N ALA A 66 -14.47 7.96 16.29
CA ALA A 66 -15.62 8.84 16.47
C ALA A 66 -15.39 9.92 17.56
N ARG A 67 -14.49 9.68 18.50
CA ARG A 67 -14.07 10.66 19.51
C ARG A 67 -12.87 11.49 19.11
N GLY A 68 -12.37 11.34 17.88
CA GLY A 68 -11.18 12.03 17.38
C GLY A 68 -9.85 11.43 17.85
N ASP A 69 -9.87 10.23 18.42
CA ASP A 69 -8.68 9.49 18.81
C ASP A 69 -8.28 8.55 17.65
N PHE A 70 -7.43 9.05 16.79
CA PHE A 70 -7.06 8.38 15.52
C PHE A 70 -5.79 7.53 15.63
N GLU A 71 -5.03 7.61 16.72
CA GLU A 71 -3.79 6.86 16.84
C GLU A 71 -4.04 5.36 17.07
N VAL A 72 -3.15 4.55 16.51
CA VAL A 72 -3.18 3.10 16.70
C VAL A 72 -2.84 2.74 18.14
N LYS A 73 -3.51 1.68 18.62
CA LYS A 73 -3.28 1.14 19.97
C LYS A 73 -2.97 -0.33 19.88
N TYR A 74 -2.28 -0.83 20.88
CA TYR A 74 -1.99 -2.25 21.00
C TYR A 74 -2.34 -2.70 22.43
N PRO A 75 -2.94 -3.88 22.60
CA PRO A 75 -3.23 -4.41 23.94
C PRO A 75 -1.99 -4.39 24.83
N GLU A 76 -2.19 -4.15 26.12
CA GLU A 76 -1.11 -4.11 27.13
C GLU A 76 -0.12 -2.94 27.00
N CYS A 77 -0.29 -2.05 26.00
CA CYS A 77 0.53 -0.84 25.85
C CYS A 77 -0.20 0.38 26.42
N THR A 78 0.48 1.12 27.28
CA THR A 78 0.01 2.39 27.86
C THR A 78 0.69 3.59 27.21
N LYS A 79 1.91 3.42 26.72
CA LYS A 79 2.65 4.44 25.98
C LYS A 79 2.25 4.43 24.49
N PRO A 80 2.34 5.59 23.83
CA PRO A 80 2.17 5.65 22.38
C PRO A 80 3.13 4.70 21.66
N LEU A 81 2.63 4.03 20.64
CA LEU A 81 3.46 3.22 19.76
C LEU A 81 4.32 4.12 18.86
N ARG A 82 5.54 3.69 18.60
CA ARG A 82 6.43 4.39 17.65
C ARG A 82 6.30 3.76 16.27
N LEU A 83 5.91 4.56 15.28
CA LEU A 83 5.90 4.13 13.89
C LEU A 83 7.32 3.76 13.44
N VAL A 84 7.46 2.60 12.80
CA VAL A 84 8.72 2.14 12.19
C VAL A 84 8.47 1.65 10.78
N ALA A 85 9.51 1.63 9.95
CA ALA A 85 9.41 1.14 8.58
C ALA A 85 8.97 -0.33 8.55
N THR A 86 7.99 -0.65 7.70
CA THR A 86 7.46 -2.01 7.52
C THR A 86 8.37 -2.79 6.58
N THR A 87 8.96 -3.87 7.06
CA THR A 87 9.85 -4.77 6.30
C THR A 87 9.05 -5.86 5.60
N GLU A 88 9.68 -6.58 4.67
CA GLU A 88 9.03 -7.67 3.94
C GLU A 88 8.69 -8.89 4.81
N ASP A 89 9.39 -9.07 5.92
CA ASP A 89 9.15 -10.11 6.93
C ASP A 89 8.13 -9.71 8.01
N SER A 90 7.58 -8.49 7.92
CA SER A 90 6.51 -8.02 8.81
C SER A 90 5.26 -8.89 8.71
N ALA A 91 4.49 -8.97 9.79
CA ALA A 91 3.24 -9.70 9.81
C ALA A 91 2.28 -9.23 8.70
N ILE A 92 1.68 -10.19 8.02
CA ILE A 92 0.66 -9.96 6.98
C ILE A 92 -0.71 -10.12 7.64
N HIS A 93 -1.47 -9.04 7.70
CA HIS A 93 -2.81 -8.99 8.33
C HIS A 93 -3.69 -7.94 7.63
N PRO A 94 -4.07 -8.19 6.36
CA PRO A 94 -4.84 -7.23 5.59
C PRO A 94 -6.20 -6.95 6.24
N ASN A 95 -6.57 -5.68 6.29
CA ASN A 95 -7.84 -5.19 6.84
C ASN A 95 -8.84 -4.76 5.73
N SER A 96 -8.61 -5.17 4.51
CA SER A 96 -9.50 -4.90 3.37
C SER A 96 -9.60 -6.07 2.42
N VAL A 97 -10.75 -6.18 1.73
CA VAL A 97 -10.94 -7.19 0.66
C VAL A 97 -9.84 -7.08 -0.40
N TYR A 98 -9.48 -5.85 -0.79
CA TYR A 98 -8.38 -5.61 -1.73
C TYR A 98 -7.06 -6.18 -1.20
N GLY A 99 -6.70 -5.90 0.04
CA GLY A 99 -5.48 -6.42 0.67
C GLY A 99 -5.45 -7.95 0.69
N ILE A 100 -6.57 -8.58 1.07
CA ILE A 100 -6.72 -10.05 1.04
C ILE A 100 -6.49 -10.59 -0.37
N THR A 101 -7.13 -10.00 -1.39
CA THR A 101 -6.96 -10.49 -2.77
C THR A 101 -5.53 -10.33 -3.28
N LYS A 102 -4.83 -9.27 -2.89
CA LYS A 102 -3.42 -9.04 -3.24
C LYS A 102 -2.47 -10.02 -2.55
N GLN A 103 -2.72 -10.35 -1.29
CA GLN A 103 -2.01 -11.40 -0.57
C GLN A 103 -2.17 -12.76 -1.26
N VAL A 104 -3.41 -13.14 -1.61
CA VAL A 104 -3.71 -14.41 -2.29
C VAL A 104 -3.04 -14.48 -3.66
N GLN A 105 -3.02 -13.37 -4.43
CA GLN A 105 -2.30 -13.32 -5.71
C GLN A 105 -0.82 -13.70 -5.55
N GLY A 106 -0.12 -13.07 -4.63
CA GLY A 106 1.30 -13.38 -4.37
C GLY A 106 1.51 -14.83 -3.97
N GLN A 107 0.68 -15.34 -3.05
CA GLN A 107 0.77 -16.73 -2.59
C GLN A 107 0.54 -17.73 -3.74
N LEU A 108 -0.48 -17.52 -4.59
CA LEU A 108 -0.75 -18.37 -5.75
C LEU A 108 0.42 -18.36 -6.73
N VAL A 109 0.93 -17.18 -7.08
CA VAL A 109 2.04 -17.06 -8.03
C VAL A 109 3.29 -17.77 -7.51
N HIS A 110 3.71 -17.50 -6.28
CA HIS A 110 4.91 -18.15 -5.74
C HIS A 110 4.76 -19.66 -5.63
N LEU A 111 3.61 -20.15 -5.17
CA LEU A 111 3.35 -21.60 -4.99
C LEU A 111 3.36 -22.31 -6.35
N VAL A 112 2.58 -21.83 -7.32
CA VAL A 112 2.44 -22.48 -8.62
C VAL A 112 3.73 -22.37 -9.43
N CYS A 113 4.33 -21.20 -9.54
CA CYS A 113 5.59 -21.00 -10.28
C CYS A 113 6.68 -21.94 -9.75
N LYS A 114 6.82 -22.02 -8.41
CA LYS A 114 7.77 -22.97 -7.80
C LYS A 114 7.50 -24.42 -8.19
N SER A 115 6.23 -24.83 -8.29
CA SER A 115 5.86 -26.20 -8.62
C SER A 115 6.14 -26.59 -10.08
N ILE A 116 6.14 -25.62 -10.99
CA ILE A 116 6.39 -25.85 -12.44
C ILE A 116 7.79 -25.38 -12.89
N GLY A 117 8.67 -25.01 -11.95
CA GLY A 117 10.04 -24.59 -12.26
C GLY A 117 10.15 -23.22 -12.94
N VAL A 118 9.16 -22.35 -12.76
CA VAL A 118 9.17 -20.96 -13.24
C VAL A 118 9.61 -20.05 -12.09
N GLU A 119 10.43 -19.06 -12.36
CA GLU A 119 10.79 -18.06 -11.35
C GLU A 119 9.64 -17.13 -11.04
N SER A 120 9.59 -16.60 -9.82
CA SER A 120 8.56 -15.65 -9.41
C SER A 120 9.10 -14.56 -8.50
N VAL A 121 8.61 -13.34 -8.70
CA VAL A 121 8.95 -12.17 -7.87
C VAL A 121 7.67 -11.42 -7.55
N SER A 122 7.49 -10.96 -6.31
CA SER A 122 6.39 -10.07 -5.95
C SER A 122 6.87 -8.70 -5.50
N PHE A 123 6.12 -7.67 -5.91
CA PHE A 123 6.36 -6.29 -5.50
C PHE A 123 5.21 -5.74 -4.68
N ARG A 124 5.49 -5.35 -3.45
CA ARG A 124 4.56 -4.72 -2.53
C ARG A 124 4.63 -3.22 -2.71
N TYR A 125 3.90 -2.74 -3.72
CA TYR A 125 3.91 -1.31 -4.06
C TYR A 125 3.30 -0.47 -2.95
N GLN A 126 3.99 0.62 -2.63
CA GLN A 126 3.51 1.67 -1.75
C GLN A 126 2.51 2.58 -2.50
N ASN A 127 2.31 3.82 -2.08
CA ASN A 127 1.37 4.72 -2.72
C ASN A 127 1.94 5.29 -4.03
N VAL A 128 1.69 4.58 -5.13
CA VAL A 128 2.16 4.97 -6.45
C VAL A 128 1.44 6.21 -6.95
N TYR A 129 2.17 7.16 -7.50
CA TYR A 129 1.63 8.36 -8.14
C TYR A 129 2.42 8.72 -9.40
N GLY A 130 1.78 9.45 -10.31
CA GLY A 130 2.45 9.94 -11.52
C GLY A 130 1.47 10.32 -12.63
N PRO A 131 1.99 10.76 -13.78
CA PRO A 131 1.20 11.05 -14.97
C PRO A 131 0.36 9.83 -15.41
N GLY A 132 -0.84 10.10 -15.94
CA GLY A 132 -1.75 9.03 -16.39
C GLY A 132 -2.62 8.43 -15.28
N GLN A 133 -2.43 8.81 -14.02
CA GLN A 133 -3.31 8.36 -12.94
C GLN A 133 -4.75 8.85 -13.18
N SER A 134 -5.73 7.95 -13.03
CA SER A 134 -7.15 8.29 -13.18
C SER A 134 -7.58 9.37 -12.19
N LEU A 135 -8.23 10.41 -12.68
CA LEU A 135 -8.75 11.51 -11.86
C LEU A 135 -10.18 11.26 -11.34
N SER A 136 -10.88 10.28 -11.92
CA SER A 136 -12.27 9.96 -11.59
C SER A 136 -12.45 8.73 -10.72
N ASN A 137 -11.39 7.96 -10.48
CA ASN A 137 -11.45 6.77 -9.64
C ASN A 137 -11.38 7.16 -8.14
N PRO A 138 -12.43 6.93 -7.34
CA PRO A 138 -12.45 7.29 -5.92
C PRO A 138 -11.45 6.51 -5.06
N TYR A 139 -10.87 5.45 -5.60
CA TYR A 139 -9.85 4.62 -4.96
C TYR A 139 -8.43 5.01 -5.37
N THR A 140 -8.26 5.92 -6.33
CA THR A 140 -6.95 6.43 -6.72
C THR A 140 -6.45 7.49 -5.76
N GLY A 141 -5.15 7.54 -5.67
CA GLY A 141 -4.42 8.23 -4.65
C GLY A 141 -4.79 9.68 -4.41
N ILE A 142 -4.60 10.07 -3.20
CA ILE A 142 -4.85 11.40 -2.66
C ILE A 142 -4.21 12.53 -3.49
N LEU A 143 -3.04 12.29 -4.12
CA LEU A 143 -2.37 13.31 -4.94
C LEU A 143 -3.20 13.73 -6.16
N SER A 144 -3.80 12.77 -6.88
CA SER A 144 -4.64 13.09 -8.05
C SER A 144 -5.91 13.84 -7.65
N ILE A 145 -6.53 13.44 -6.53
CA ILE A 145 -7.73 14.10 -5.98
C ILE A 145 -7.40 15.54 -5.58
N PHE A 146 -6.35 15.75 -4.79
CA PHE A 146 -5.96 17.07 -4.32
C PHE A 146 -5.52 17.97 -5.48
N SER A 147 -4.72 17.44 -6.42
CA SER A 147 -4.32 18.19 -7.63
C SER A 147 -5.51 18.65 -8.44
N THR A 148 -6.51 17.78 -8.67
CA THR A 148 -7.73 18.13 -9.39
C THR A 148 -8.53 19.20 -8.66
N ARG A 149 -8.68 19.09 -7.34
CA ARG A 149 -9.39 20.09 -6.54
C ARG A 149 -8.69 21.45 -6.60
N ILE A 150 -7.38 21.49 -6.40
CA ILE A 150 -6.58 22.73 -6.45
C ILE A 150 -6.70 23.39 -7.82
N LYS A 151 -6.51 22.65 -8.91
CA LYS A 151 -6.61 23.17 -10.28
C LYS A 151 -7.98 23.76 -10.60
N ASN A 152 -9.04 23.22 -9.99
CA ASN A 152 -10.40 23.70 -10.15
C ASN A 152 -10.79 24.80 -9.13
N GLY A 153 -9.85 25.29 -8.33
CA GLY A 153 -10.12 26.31 -7.30
C GLY A 153 -10.95 25.80 -6.11
N ASN A 154 -11.08 24.49 -5.96
CA ASN A 154 -11.88 23.88 -4.89
C ASN A 154 -11.01 23.60 -3.65
N GLY A 155 -11.57 23.85 -2.47
CA GLY A 155 -10.93 23.54 -1.20
C GLY A 155 -10.62 22.04 -1.03
N ILE A 156 -9.58 21.74 -0.27
CA ILE A 156 -9.17 20.38 0.09
C ILE A 156 -9.82 20.02 1.41
N ASN A 157 -10.49 18.87 1.47
CA ASN A 157 -10.96 18.26 2.68
C ASN A 157 -9.99 17.15 3.11
N VAL A 158 -9.34 17.35 4.26
CA VAL A 158 -8.42 16.39 4.88
C VAL A 158 -9.18 15.63 5.96
N PHE A 159 -9.05 14.33 5.95
CA PHE A 159 -9.71 13.46 6.91
C PHE A 159 -8.91 13.36 8.20
N GLU A 160 -9.52 12.76 9.21
CA GLU A 160 -8.97 12.60 10.55
C GLU A 160 -8.40 13.94 11.05
N ASP A 161 -7.17 13.95 11.51
CA ASP A 161 -6.41 15.13 11.89
C ASP A 161 -5.35 15.55 10.85
N GLY A 162 -5.29 14.85 9.71
CA GLY A 162 -4.36 15.09 8.61
C GLY A 162 -2.94 14.58 8.85
N ARG A 163 -2.71 13.86 9.95
CA ARG A 163 -1.39 13.33 10.32
C ARG A 163 -1.17 11.89 9.87
N GLU A 164 -2.17 11.27 9.25
CA GLU A 164 -2.00 9.95 8.65
C GLU A 164 -0.89 9.97 7.61
N THR A 165 0.02 9.01 7.68
CA THR A 165 1.20 8.99 6.81
C THR A 165 1.14 7.89 5.76
N ARG A 166 1.73 8.19 4.61
CA ARG A 166 1.91 7.25 3.49
C ARG A 166 3.31 7.39 2.91
N ASP A 167 3.79 6.33 2.32
CA ASP A 167 4.99 6.31 1.50
C ASP A 167 4.56 6.52 0.03
N PHE A 168 4.94 7.63 -0.56
CA PHE A 168 4.59 7.98 -1.94
C PHE A 168 5.75 7.70 -2.87
N VAL A 169 5.55 6.85 -3.86
CA VAL A 169 6.56 6.45 -4.84
C VAL A 169 6.14 6.87 -6.25
N TYR A 170 7.07 7.43 -7.01
CA TYR A 170 6.81 7.88 -8.37
C TYR A 170 6.70 6.70 -9.34
N ILE A 171 5.85 6.83 -10.35
CA ILE A 171 5.52 5.74 -11.27
C ILE A 171 6.74 5.22 -12.04
N ASP A 172 7.69 6.07 -12.39
CA ASP A 172 8.88 5.65 -13.12
C ASP A 172 9.77 4.76 -12.23
N ASP A 173 9.94 5.09 -10.94
CA ASP A 173 10.67 4.24 -9.99
C ASP A 173 10.01 2.86 -9.85
N VAL A 174 8.67 2.81 -9.87
CA VAL A 174 7.91 1.55 -9.83
C VAL A 174 8.09 0.75 -11.11
N ALA A 175 8.08 1.41 -12.27
CA ALA A 175 8.31 0.78 -13.56
C ALA A 175 9.74 0.21 -13.65
N ASP A 176 10.75 0.99 -13.26
CA ASP A 176 12.14 0.55 -13.24
C ASP A 176 12.36 -0.64 -12.30
N ALA A 177 11.80 -0.59 -11.08
CA ALA A 177 11.84 -1.72 -10.16
C ALA A 177 11.18 -2.98 -10.74
N THR A 178 10.06 -2.80 -11.48
CA THR A 178 9.34 -3.91 -12.11
C THR A 178 10.18 -4.55 -13.22
N ILE A 179 10.85 -3.72 -14.04
CA ILE A 179 11.77 -4.20 -15.10
C ILE A 179 12.96 -4.92 -14.47
N LEU A 180 13.58 -4.34 -13.45
CA LEU A 180 14.67 -5.00 -12.71
C LEU A 180 14.22 -6.35 -12.14
N GLY A 181 13.02 -6.48 -11.64
CA GLY A 181 12.49 -7.76 -11.16
C GLY A 181 12.34 -8.83 -12.27
N LEU A 182 12.17 -8.42 -13.53
CA LEU A 182 12.18 -9.33 -14.67
C LEU A 182 13.60 -9.77 -15.07
N GLU A 183 14.60 -8.93 -14.87
CA GLU A 183 15.95 -9.09 -15.41
C GLU A 183 16.98 -9.52 -14.36
N ALA A 184 16.86 -9.05 -13.11
CA ALA A 184 17.88 -9.29 -12.08
C ALA A 184 17.98 -10.78 -11.71
N GLU A 185 19.19 -11.23 -11.46
CA GLU A 185 19.47 -12.57 -10.96
C GLU A 185 19.27 -12.66 -9.43
N GLY A 186 18.96 -13.84 -8.91
CA GLY A 186 18.85 -14.09 -7.48
C GLY A 186 17.60 -13.54 -6.79
N VAL A 187 16.63 -12.95 -7.53
CA VAL A 187 15.41 -12.36 -6.96
C VAL A 187 14.22 -13.32 -6.90
N SER A 188 14.36 -14.51 -7.48
CA SER A 188 13.27 -15.49 -7.53
C SER A 188 12.85 -15.98 -6.15
N GLY A 189 11.56 -16.05 -5.92
CA GLY A 189 10.95 -16.46 -4.65
C GLY A 189 10.89 -15.35 -3.60
N HIS A 190 11.37 -14.15 -3.93
CA HIS A 190 11.36 -13.01 -3.00
C HIS A 190 10.21 -12.04 -3.25
N ALA A 191 9.84 -11.35 -2.17
CA ALA A 191 8.98 -10.18 -2.21
C ALA A 191 9.81 -8.94 -1.88
N PHE A 192 9.52 -7.80 -2.54
CA PHE A 192 10.22 -6.55 -2.31
C PHE A 192 9.21 -5.42 -2.07
N ASN A 193 9.45 -4.62 -1.05
CA ASN A 193 8.75 -3.36 -0.88
C ASN A 193 9.27 -2.32 -1.87
N ILE A 194 8.37 -1.72 -2.64
CA ILE A 194 8.70 -0.65 -3.58
C ILE A 194 8.05 0.65 -3.10
N GLY A 195 8.89 1.54 -2.61
CA GLY A 195 8.56 2.81 -2.00
C GLY A 195 9.77 3.73 -1.92
N THR A 196 9.65 4.81 -1.19
CA THR A 196 10.76 5.75 -0.91
C THR A 196 11.40 5.52 0.46
N GLY A 197 10.70 4.84 1.37
CA GLY A 197 11.09 4.70 2.76
C GLY A 197 10.83 5.97 3.59
N VAL A 198 9.98 6.87 3.09
CA VAL A 198 9.66 8.14 3.75
C VAL A 198 8.18 8.20 4.11
N ALA A 199 7.89 8.39 5.39
CA ALA A 199 6.54 8.62 5.89
C ALA A 199 6.15 10.10 5.67
N THR A 200 5.20 10.37 4.78
CA THR A 200 4.71 11.72 4.49
C THR A 200 3.26 11.85 4.92
N ASP A 201 2.95 12.84 5.76
CA ASP A 201 1.58 13.09 6.21
C ASP A 201 0.73 13.81 5.16
N VAL A 202 -0.59 13.64 5.27
CA VAL A 202 -1.56 14.16 4.29
C VAL A 202 -1.61 15.69 4.27
N LEU A 203 -1.43 16.37 5.40
CA LEU A 203 -1.35 17.84 5.45
C LEU A 203 -0.13 18.35 4.70
N THR A 204 1.02 17.71 4.86
CA THR A 204 2.24 18.01 4.10
C THR A 204 2.01 17.85 2.60
N VAL A 205 1.33 16.79 2.16
CA VAL A 205 0.95 16.60 0.75
C VAL A 205 0.07 17.75 0.26
N ALA A 206 -1.00 18.09 0.99
CA ALA A 206 -1.92 19.16 0.61
C ALA A 206 -1.20 20.51 0.44
N ASN A 207 -0.37 20.87 1.42
CA ASN A 207 0.37 22.14 1.41
C ASN A 207 1.45 22.18 0.32
N THR A 208 2.14 21.08 0.08
CA THR A 208 3.13 20.95 -0.99
C THR A 208 2.50 21.15 -2.36
N LEU A 209 1.35 20.51 -2.61
CA LEU A 209 0.63 20.66 -3.88
C LEU A 209 0.11 22.09 -4.07
N LYS A 210 -0.45 22.74 -3.04
CA LYS A 210 -0.85 24.15 -3.10
C LYS A 210 0.33 25.02 -3.50
N LYS A 211 1.47 24.88 -2.84
CA LYS A 211 2.68 25.61 -3.14
C LYS A 211 3.15 25.37 -4.58
N TYR A 212 3.15 24.12 -5.02
CA TYR A 212 3.58 23.74 -6.37
C TYR A 212 2.71 24.36 -7.46
N TYR A 213 1.38 24.33 -7.29
CA TYR A 213 0.45 24.94 -8.27
C TYR A 213 0.34 26.45 -8.16
N GLY A 214 0.82 27.07 -7.10
CA GLY A 214 0.67 28.51 -6.86
C GLY A 214 -0.80 28.94 -6.68
N ILE A 215 -1.70 28.03 -6.32
CA ILE A 215 -3.13 28.29 -6.15
C ILE A 215 -3.47 28.14 -4.67
N ASP A 216 -3.95 29.23 -4.08
CA ASP A 216 -4.37 29.22 -2.68
C ASP A 216 -5.85 28.81 -2.56
N VAL A 217 -6.05 27.55 -2.13
CA VAL A 217 -7.36 27.02 -1.78
C VAL A 217 -7.40 26.68 -0.28
N PRO A 218 -8.58 26.75 0.37
CA PRO A 218 -8.69 26.36 1.77
C PRO A 218 -8.39 24.88 1.97
N VAL A 219 -7.65 24.56 3.04
CA VAL A 219 -7.42 23.19 3.51
C VAL A 219 -8.16 23.05 4.83
N THR A 220 -9.17 22.18 4.86
CA THR A 220 -10.03 21.96 6.02
C THR A 220 -9.76 20.57 6.57
N VAL A 221 -9.37 20.48 7.83
CA VAL A 221 -9.28 19.22 8.58
C VAL A 221 -10.68 18.95 9.14
N SER A 222 -11.32 17.88 8.69
CA SER A 222 -12.76 17.66 8.92
C SER A 222 -13.07 16.77 10.13
N GLY A 223 -12.12 15.99 10.62
CA GLY A 223 -12.36 14.95 11.58
C GLY A 223 -13.12 13.72 11.02
N ASN A 224 -13.53 13.77 9.76
CA ASN A 224 -14.15 12.61 9.11
C ASN A 224 -13.13 11.49 8.96
N TYR A 225 -13.58 10.25 9.07
CA TYR A 225 -12.71 9.07 8.93
C TYR A 225 -13.42 7.98 8.12
N ARG A 226 -12.66 6.97 7.74
CA ARG A 226 -13.19 5.76 7.09
C ARG A 226 -12.75 4.54 7.88
N LEU A 227 -13.69 3.66 8.17
CA LEU A 227 -13.37 2.35 8.75
C LEU A 227 -12.50 1.55 7.79
N GLY A 228 -11.47 0.91 8.33
CA GLY A 228 -10.52 0.13 7.55
C GLY A 228 -9.41 0.93 6.85
N ASP A 229 -9.44 2.28 6.90
CA ASP A 229 -8.27 3.06 6.51
C ASP A 229 -7.16 2.90 7.55
N ILE A 230 -5.94 2.71 7.08
CA ILE A 230 -4.78 2.59 7.95
C ILE A 230 -4.27 3.98 8.36
N ARG A 231 -3.77 4.06 9.60
CA ARG A 231 -3.27 5.33 10.15
C ARG A 231 -1.93 5.70 9.51
N HIS A 232 -0.96 4.83 9.62
CA HIS A 232 0.40 5.10 9.14
C HIS A 232 0.95 3.89 8.39
N ASN A 233 1.67 4.14 7.30
CA ASN A 233 2.45 3.09 6.65
C ASN A 233 3.56 3.72 5.80
N PHE A 234 4.79 3.20 5.96
CA PHE A 234 5.90 3.41 5.05
C PHE A 234 6.81 2.18 5.05
N ALA A 235 7.54 2.00 3.98
CA ALA A 235 8.32 0.79 3.74
C ALA A 235 9.75 0.89 4.26
N ASP A 236 10.28 -0.24 4.73
CA ASP A 236 11.71 -0.49 4.63
C ASP A 236 12.00 -0.99 3.21
N ILE A 237 12.86 -0.29 2.50
CA ILE A 237 13.25 -0.60 1.11
C ILE A 237 14.69 -1.12 1.02
N SER A 238 15.28 -1.49 2.12
CA SER A 238 16.68 -1.94 2.19
C SER A 238 16.93 -3.18 1.34
N GLN A 239 15.94 -4.07 1.22
CA GLN A 239 16.04 -5.28 0.41
C GLN A 239 16.01 -4.95 -1.09
N ALA A 240 15.15 -4.02 -1.54
CA ALA A 240 15.07 -3.60 -2.94
C ALA A 240 16.30 -2.79 -3.41
N ARG A 241 17.07 -2.22 -2.48
CA ARG A 241 18.27 -1.43 -2.79
C ARG A 241 19.55 -2.25 -2.92
N ARG A 242 19.53 -3.54 -2.64
CA ARG A 242 20.68 -4.45 -2.74
C ARG A 242 20.81 -5.07 -4.11
#